data_9a107662840f6e1d7cdb040695d9f76c
#
_entry.id   9a107662840f6e1d7cdb040695d9f76c
#
_cell.length_a   1.000
_cell.length_b   1.000
_cell.length_c   1.000
_cell.angle_alpha   90.00
_cell.angle_beta   90.00
_cell.angle_gamma   90.00
#
_symmetry.space_group_name_H-M   'P 1'
#
loop_
_entity.id
_entity.type
_entity.pdbx_description
1 polymer ?
#
loop_
_entity_poly.entity_id
_entity_poly.type
_entity_poly.pdbx_seq_one_letter_code
_entity_poly.pdbx_strand_id
1 'polypeptide(L)'
;MAHKVIDRCKETTSSTGTGNLTLTGAVSGFVAMADANIGLTTNGDTSWFCAVNGTEWEVFLGTRVNATTLARTTVLSSSNSGSAVSFSSAPVVYSTVPGSKIATNGPIFSAYRSTDQTGVANGTYTKVRLDSEEFDSAGCFDNATNHRFTPNVAGYYRFEWSVQCNGSSLGVGTCALYKNGAVVKTGQYAAPAYSINISTGAAIVYLNGSTDYVELFGYITASSGHKFAGSQSSTFLSGSYLGQ
;
A
#
# COMPACT_ATOMS: atom_id res chain seq x y z
N MET A 1 -15.22 -18.27 -2.59
CA MET A 1 -15.02 -17.22 -3.61
C MET A 1 -13.58 -16.74 -3.49
N ALA A 2 -12.80 -16.86 -4.53
CA ALA A 2 -11.41 -16.42 -4.58
C ALA A 2 -11.22 -15.44 -5.74
N HIS A 3 -10.34 -14.44 -5.56
CA HIS A 3 -9.84 -13.64 -6.67
C HIS A 3 -8.59 -14.34 -7.20
N LYS A 4 -8.57 -14.61 -8.52
CA LYS A 4 -7.47 -15.30 -9.19
C LYS A 4 -6.94 -14.45 -10.34
N VAL A 5 -5.64 -14.43 -10.52
CA VAL A 5 -5.04 -13.96 -11.77
C VAL A 5 -4.90 -15.18 -12.67
N ILE A 6 -5.54 -15.15 -13.84
CA ILE A 6 -5.56 -16.27 -14.80
C ILE A 6 -4.83 -15.87 -16.07
N ASP A 7 -3.97 -16.78 -16.55
CA ASP A 7 -3.15 -16.56 -17.72
C ASP A 7 -3.80 -17.13 -18.98
N ARG A 8 -3.52 -16.49 -20.14
CA ARG A 8 -3.89 -16.97 -21.46
C ARG A 8 -5.38 -17.30 -21.65
N CYS A 9 -6.27 -16.76 -20.82
CA CYS A 9 -7.71 -16.91 -21.06
C CYS A 9 -8.16 -15.96 -22.16
N LYS A 10 -8.79 -16.49 -23.20
CA LYS A 10 -9.45 -15.70 -24.26
C LYS A 10 -10.57 -16.53 -24.87
N GLU A 11 -11.79 -15.99 -24.83
CA GLU A 11 -12.96 -16.68 -25.36
C GLU A 11 -13.78 -15.75 -26.25
N THR A 12 -14.48 -16.38 -27.19
CA THR A 12 -15.58 -15.73 -27.91
C THR A 12 -16.85 -15.71 -27.04
N THR A 13 -17.74 -14.79 -27.34
CA THR A 13 -19.03 -14.67 -26.65
C THR A 13 -20.19 -14.69 -27.64
N SER A 14 -21.42 -14.89 -27.13
CA SER A 14 -22.65 -14.74 -27.92
C SER A 14 -23.54 -13.62 -27.42
N SER A 15 -23.14 -12.89 -26.38
CA SER A 15 -23.92 -11.85 -25.74
C SER A 15 -23.65 -10.48 -26.35
N THR A 16 -24.68 -9.61 -26.34
CA THR A 16 -24.62 -8.19 -26.68
C THR A 16 -25.19 -7.38 -25.52
N GLY A 17 -25.17 -6.06 -25.62
CA GLY A 17 -25.71 -5.16 -24.60
C GLY A 17 -24.85 -5.07 -23.34
N THR A 18 -25.50 -4.73 -22.21
CA THR A 18 -24.84 -4.45 -20.92
C THR A 18 -24.84 -5.64 -19.95
N GLY A 19 -25.48 -6.76 -20.30
CA GLY A 19 -25.68 -7.93 -19.43
C GLY A 19 -24.41 -8.78 -19.22
N ASN A 20 -24.62 -9.95 -18.60
CA ASN A 20 -23.56 -10.96 -18.47
C ASN A 20 -23.09 -11.44 -19.83
N LEU A 21 -21.82 -11.84 -19.91
CA LEU A 21 -21.24 -12.44 -21.11
C LEU A 21 -21.45 -13.95 -21.09
N THR A 22 -22.06 -14.48 -22.18
CA THR A 22 -22.16 -15.91 -22.43
C THR A 22 -20.96 -16.34 -23.27
N LEU A 23 -20.09 -17.13 -22.68
CA LEU A 23 -18.84 -17.62 -23.28
C LEU A 23 -19.15 -18.80 -24.20
N THR A 24 -18.55 -18.83 -25.38
CA THR A 24 -18.83 -19.85 -26.41
C THR A 24 -17.62 -20.74 -26.73
N GLY A 25 -16.50 -20.51 -26.04
CA GLY A 25 -15.32 -21.33 -26.12
C GLY A 25 -14.03 -20.56 -26.35
N ALA A 26 -12.93 -21.19 -26.01
CA ALA A 26 -11.61 -20.61 -26.12
C ALA A 26 -11.20 -20.34 -27.57
N VAL A 27 -10.58 -19.20 -27.79
CA VAL A 27 -9.91 -18.89 -29.07
C VAL A 27 -8.71 -19.80 -29.20
N SER A 28 -8.42 -20.25 -30.44
CA SER A 28 -7.28 -21.15 -30.72
C SER A 28 -5.97 -20.63 -30.11
N GLY A 29 -5.27 -21.48 -29.38
CA GLY A 29 -4.04 -21.15 -28.64
C GLY A 29 -4.25 -20.47 -27.28
N PHE A 30 -5.49 -20.30 -26.84
CA PHE A 30 -5.86 -19.79 -25.52
C PHE A 30 -6.63 -20.86 -24.73
N VAL A 31 -6.88 -20.58 -23.46
CA VAL A 31 -7.66 -21.44 -22.55
C VAL A 31 -9.00 -20.81 -22.24
N ALA A 32 -9.97 -21.67 -21.86
CA ALA A 32 -11.27 -21.21 -21.39
C ALA A 32 -11.19 -20.59 -19.99
N MET A 33 -12.11 -19.68 -19.66
CA MET A 33 -12.25 -19.11 -18.32
C MET A 33 -12.42 -20.21 -17.26
N ALA A 34 -13.12 -21.27 -17.56
CA ALA A 34 -13.40 -22.39 -16.67
C ALA A 34 -12.37 -23.53 -16.73
N ASP A 35 -11.18 -23.29 -17.32
CA ASP A 35 -10.12 -24.31 -17.38
C ASP A 35 -9.78 -24.85 -16.00
N ALA A 36 -9.66 -26.18 -15.89
CA ALA A 36 -9.50 -26.87 -14.60
C ALA A 36 -8.16 -26.56 -13.91
N ASN A 37 -7.12 -26.19 -14.65
CA ASN A 37 -5.78 -25.99 -14.11
C ASN A 37 -5.51 -24.52 -13.76
N ILE A 38 -5.92 -23.58 -14.61
CA ILE A 38 -5.56 -22.17 -14.47
C ILE A 38 -6.77 -21.22 -14.44
N GLY A 39 -7.98 -21.72 -14.70
CA GLY A 39 -9.19 -20.91 -14.80
C GLY A 39 -9.92 -20.67 -13.48
N LEU A 40 -11.08 -20.03 -13.61
CA LEU A 40 -12.04 -19.86 -12.52
C LEU A 40 -12.86 -21.16 -12.41
N THR A 41 -12.63 -21.96 -11.39
CA THR A 41 -13.22 -23.30 -11.26
C THR A 41 -14.48 -23.32 -10.38
N THR A 42 -14.69 -22.32 -9.54
CA THR A 42 -15.79 -22.24 -8.58
C THR A 42 -16.70 -21.05 -8.89
N ASN A 43 -18.03 -21.24 -8.83
CA ASN A 43 -18.98 -20.12 -8.96
C ASN A 43 -18.74 -19.08 -7.86
N GLY A 44 -18.70 -17.81 -8.26
CA GLY A 44 -18.32 -16.70 -7.41
C GLY A 44 -16.82 -16.36 -7.42
N ASP A 45 -15.96 -17.18 -7.99
CA ASP A 45 -14.58 -16.80 -8.23
C ASP A 45 -14.48 -15.61 -9.19
N THR A 46 -13.51 -14.75 -9.00
CA THR A 46 -13.34 -13.51 -9.76
C THR A 46 -11.97 -13.42 -10.41
N SER A 47 -11.88 -12.67 -11.50
CA SER A 47 -10.64 -12.23 -12.13
C SER A 47 -10.85 -10.93 -12.90
N TRP A 48 -9.76 -10.34 -13.39
CA TRP A 48 -9.82 -9.18 -14.25
C TRP A 48 -9.91 -9.58 -15.72
N PHE A 49 -10.84 -8.95 -16.43
CA PHE A 49 -11.08 -9.21 -17.84
C PHE A 49 -11.14 -7.91 -18.64
N CYS A 50 -10.86 -8.03 -19.92
CA CYS A 50 -11.17 -7.04 -20.94
C CYS A 50 -12.08 -7.69 -21.97
N ALA A 51 -13.20 -7.03 -22.31
CA ALA A 51 -14.05 -7.38 -23.42
C ALA A 51 -13.90 -6.34 -24.53
N VAL A 52 -13.79 -6.78 -25.79
CA VAL A 52 -13.54 -5.90 -26.93
C VAL A 52 -14.39 -6.31 -28.15
N ASN A 53 -15.01 -5.31 -28.78
CA ASN A 53 -15.66 -5.43 -30.09
C ASN A 53 -15.36 -4.16 -30.92
N GLY A 54 -14.35 -4.20 -31.77
CA GLY A 54 -13.90 -3.02 -32.52
C GLY A 54 -13.45 -1.87 -31.61
N THR A 55 -14.16 -0.74 -31.64
CA THR A 55 -13.90 0.43 -30.79
C THR A 55 -14.59 0.36 -29.42
N GLU A 56 -15.51 -0.59 -29.23
CA GLU A 56 -16.19 -0.83 -27.96
C GLU A 56 -15.32 -1.72 -27.09
N TRP A 57 -14.97 -1.25 -25.90
CA TRP A 57 -14.14 -2.03 -24.97
C TRP A 57 -14.48 -1.71 -23.51
N GLU A 58 -14.27 -2.70 -22.64
CA GLU A 58 -14.51 -2.59 -21.22
C GLU A 58 -13.50 -3.44 -20.44
N VAL A 59 -12.84 -2.84 -19.45
CA VAL A 59 -12.02 -3.54 -18.45
C VAL A 59 -12.81 -3.63 -17.15
N PHE A 60 -12.98 -4.85 -16.61
CA PHE A 60 -13.89 -5.08 -15.50
C PHE A 60 -13.42 -6.22 -14.58
N LEU A 61 -13.91 -6.20 -13.34
CA LEU A 61 -13.91 -7.37 -12.47
C LEU A 61 -15.02 -8.32 -12.94
N GLY A 62 -14.63 -9.48 -13.45
CA GLY A 62 -15.53 -10.53 -13.84
C GLY A 62 -15.76 -11.55 -12.73
N THR A 63 -17.00 -11.94 -12.51
CA THR A 63 -17.37 -13.00 -11.57
C THR A 63 -17.92 -14.20 -12.34
N ARG A 64 -17.37 -15.37 -12.10
CA ARG A 64 -17.90 -16.62 -12.66
C ARG A 64 -19.26 -16.92 -12.06
N VAL A 65 -20.30 -16.91 -12.89
CA VAL A 65 -21.65 -17.37 -12.52
C VAL A 65 -21.78 -18.87 -12.66
N ASN A 66 -21.29 -19.39 -13.78
CA ASN A 66 -21.14 -20.82 -14.07
C ASN A 66 -20.00 -21.01 -15.11
N ALA A 67 -19.83 -22.22 -15.64
CA ALA A 67 -18.74 -22.54 -16.56
C ALA A 67 -18.73 -21.71 -17.86
N THR A 68 -19.89 -21.20 -18.27
CA THR A 68 -20.04 -20.46 -19.55
C THR A 68 -20.62 -19.06 -19.35
N THR A 69 -20.79 -18.57 -18.13
CA THR A 69 -21.36 -17.25 -17.85
C THR A 69 -20.46 -16.43 -16.96
N LEU A 70 -20.04 -15.27 -17.45
CA LEU A 70 -19.20 -14.30 -16.78
C LEU A 70 -20.02 -13.02 -16.51
N ALA A 71 -20.24 -12.68 -15.24
CA ALA A 71 -20.84 -11.42 -14.86
C ALA A 71 -19.81 -10.29 -14.91
N ARG A 72 -20.20 -9.11 -15.39
CA ARG A 72 -19.43 -7.88 -15.37
C ARG A 72 -19.70 -7.12 -14.06
N THR A 73 -19.05 -7.55 -12.97
CA THR A 73 -19.40 -7.13 -11.60
C THR A 73 -19.03 -5.68 -11.30
N THR A 74 -17.87 -5.24 -11.74
CA THR A 74 -17.40 -3.86 -11.54
C THR A 74 -16.60 -3.41 -12.74
N VAL A 75 -17.07 -2.37 -13.43
CA VAL A 75 -16.34 -1.73 -14.52
C VAL A 75 -15.22 -0.86 -13.93
N LEU A 76 -13.99 -1.01 -14.44
CA LEU A 76 -12.84 -0.21 -14.06
C LEU A 76 -12.58 0.92 -15.04
N SER A 77 -12.70 0.61 -16.32
CA SER A 77 -12.55 1.57 -17.42
C SER A 77 -13.28 1.06 -18.66
N SER A 78 -13.73 1.94 -19.51
CA SER A 78 -14.45 1.57 -20.71
C SER A 78 -14.45 2.66 -21.78
N SER A 79 -14.77 2.30 -23.01
CA SER A 79 -15.09 3.23 -24.10
C SER A 79 -16.38 4.05 -23.87
N ASN A 80 -17.13 3.73 -22.82
CA ASN A 80 -18.33 4.45 -22.40
C ASN A 80 -18.08 5.26 -21.11
N SER A 81 -16.99 6.04 -21.08
CA SER A 81 -16.65 6.95 -19.98
C SER A 81 -16.65 6.28 -18.58
N GLY A 82 -16.18 5.02 -18.51
CA GLY A 82 -16.13 4.25 -17.25
C GLY A 82 -17.44 3.57 -16.87
N SER A 83 -18.51 3.72 -17.65
CA SER A 83 -19.77 3.01 -17.48
C SER A 83 -19.79 1.70 -18.28
N ALA A 84 -20.73 0.79 -17.94
CA ALA A 84 -20.88 -0.46 -18.69
C ALA A 84 -21.18 -0.20 -20.16
N VAL A 85 -20.45 -0.94 -21.02
CA VAL A 85 -20.61 -0.83 -22.48
C VAL A 85 -21.78 -1.67 -22.93
N SER A 86 -22.68 -1.07 -23.72
CA SER A 86 -23.70 -1.81 -24.45
C SER A 86 -23.11 -2.28 -25.77
N PHE A 87 -22.50 -3.46 -25.77
CA PHE A 87 -21.87 -4.02 -26.96
C PHE A 87 -22.87 -4.20 -28.09
N SER A 88 -22.58 -3.62 -29.24
CA SER A 88 -23.42 -3.70 -30.45
C SER A 88 -23.35 -5.09 -31.12
N SER A 89 -22.24 -5.79 -30.96
CA SER A 89 -22.02 -7.17 -31.37
C SER A 89 -21.32 -7.95 -30.26
N ALA A 90 -21.32 -9.27 -30.34
CA ALA A 90 -20.68 -10.13 -29.35
C ALA A 90 -19.16 -9.85 -29.23
N PRO A 91 -18.66 -9.39 -28.06
CA PRO A 91 -17.27 -9.09 -27.86
C PRO A 91 -16.42 -10.37 -27.72
N VAL A 92 -15.13 -10.26 -27.94
CA VAL A 92 -14.15 -11.23 -27.44
C VAL A 92 -13.72 -10.79 -26.04
N VAL A 93 -13.64 -11.73 -25.10
CA VAL A 93 -13.21 -11.49 -23.73
C VAL A 93 -11.88 -12.20 -23.44
N TYR A 94 -10.99 -11.55 -22.72
CA TYR A 94 -9.72 -12.13 -22.31
C TYR A 94 -9.30 -11.65 -20.92
N SER A 95 -8.52 -12.49 -20.22
CA SER A 95 -7.93 -12.13 -18.93
C SER A 95 -6.89 -11.02 -19.10
N THR A 96 -6.88 -10.10 -18.15
CA THR A 96 -5.91 -8.99 -18.11
C THR A 96 -5.59 -8.63 -16.67
N VAL A 97 -4.45 -8.00 -16.44
CA VAL A 97 -4.19 -7.30 -15.17
C VAL A 97 -4.31 -5.81 -15.46
N PRO A 98 -5.36 -5.13 -14.97
CA PRO A 98 -5.54 -3.71 -15.21
C PRO A 98 -4.36 -2.91 -14.65
N GLY A 99 -3.87 -1.91 -15.39
CA GLY A 99 -2.77 -1.04 -14.93
C GLY A 99 -3.05 -0.39 -13.55
N SER A 100 -4.32 -0.07 -13.27
CA SER A 100 -4.74 0.45 -11.96
C SER A 100 -4.69 -0.57 -10.82
N LYS A 101 -4.48 -1.86 -11.12
CA LYS A 101 -4.37 -2.96 -10.13
C LYS A 101 -2.97 -3.59 -10.07
N ILE A 102 -2.10 -3.21 -10.98
CA ILE A 102 -0.67 -3.45 -10.79
C ILE A 102 -0.25 -2.49 -9.68
N ALA A 103 0.41 -3.01 -8.65
CA ALA A 103 1.02 -2.15 -7.64
C ALA A 103 1.97 -1.19 -8.38
N THR A 104 1.48 0.02 -8.64
CA THR A 104 2.35 1.10 -9.09
C THR A 104 3.35 1.32 -7.97
N ASN A 105 4.60 1.58 -8.31
CA ASN A 105 5.61 1.98 -7.35
C ASN A 105 5.05 3.19 -6.57
N GLY A 106 4.37 2.93 -5.46
CA GLY A 106 3.91 3.97 -4.57
C GLY A 106 5.10 4.63 -3.87
N PRO A 107 4.88 5.70 -3.11
CA PRO A 107 5.93 6.40 -2.40
C PRO A 107 6.76 5.47 -1.52
N ILE A 108 8.07 5.59 -1.64
CA ILE A 108 9.05 5.01 -0.74
C ILE A 108 9.96 6.12 -0.24
N PHE A 109 10.31 6.09 1.02
CA PHE A 109 11.23 7.07 1.61
C PHE A 109 12.08 6.47 2.71
N SER A 110 13.22 7.10 2.98
CA SER A 110 14.02 6.90 4.19
C SER A 110 14.52 8.26 4.66
N ALA A 111 14.15 8.63 5.87
CA ALA A 111 14.55 9.89 6.49
C ALA A 111 15.22 9.61 7.85
N TYR A 112 16.18 10.42 8.19
CA TYR A 112 16.97 10.23 9.40
C TYR A 112 17.27 11.56 10.12
N ARG A 113 17.75 11.47 11.36
CA ARG A 113 18.26 12.60 12.11
C ARG A 113 19.77 12.74 11.88
N SER A 114 20.21 13.86 11.29
CA SER A 114 21.61 14.05 10.93
C SER A 114 22.49 14.47 12.13
N THR A 115 21.92 15.22 13.07
CA THR A 115 22.62 15.74 14.26
C THR A 115 21.79 15.48 15.53
N ASP A 116 22.43 15.51 16.70
CA ASP A 116 21.73 15.31 17.97
C ASP A 116 20.55 16.29 18.16
N GLN A 117 19.39 15.77 18.49
CA GLN A 117 18.24 16.56 18.92
C GLN A 117 18.31 16.71 20.45
N THR A 118 18.81 17.84 20.91
CA THR A 118 18.89 18.19 22.32
C THR A 118 17.62 18.89 22.80
N GLY A 119 17.46 19.08 24.12
CA GLY A 119 16.27 19.72 24.69
C GLY A 119 15.01 18.87 24.64
N VAL A 120 15.18 17.55 24.54
CA VAL A 120 14.08 16.61 24.61
C VAL A 120 13.47 16.60 26.02
N ALA A 121 12.15 16.68 26.13
CA ALA A 121 11.46 16.68 27.39
C ALA A 121 11.60 15.32 28.11
N ASN A 122 11.88 15.36 29.42
CA ASN A 122 11.95 14.17 30.26
C ASN A 122 10.56 13.61 30.52
N GLY A 123 10.37 12.32 30.29
CA GLY A 123 9.11 11.64 30.60
C GLY A 123 7.93 12.02 29.70
N THR A 124 8.20 12.52 28.48
CA THR A 124 7.17 12.93 27.54
C THR A 124 7.52 12.53 26.12
N TYR A 125 6.54 11.98 25.39
CA TYR A 125 6.73 11.73 23.95
C TYR A 125 7.02 13.04 23.21
N THR A 126 8.16 13.11 22.60
CA THR A 126 8.64 14.27 21.85
C THR A 126 8.87 13.87 20.38
N LYS A 127 8.40 14.69 19.45
CA LYS A 127 8.61 14.45 18.02
C LYS A 127 10.11 14.36 17.70
N VAL A 128 10.50 13.31 17.02
CA VAL A 128 11.84 13.17 16.43
C VAL A 128 11.86 13.97 15.14
N ARG A 129 12.64 15.02 15.11
CA ARG A 129 12.77 15.93 13.97
C ARG A 129 13.78 15.37 12.98
N LEU A 130 13.33 14.41 12.14
CA LEU A 130 14.16 13.86 11.07
C LEU A 130 14.37 14.97 10.02
N ASP A 131 15.60 15.38 9.83
CA ASP A 131 16.00 16.57 9.07
C ASP A 131 16.78 16.27 7.80
N SER A 132 16.96 15.01 7.48
CA SER A 132 17.70 14.55 6.32
C SER A 132 17.03 13.32 5.70
N GLU A 133 17.19 13.15 4.41
CA GLU A 133 16.66 12.03 3.66
C GLU A 133 17.79 11.25 3.00
N GLU A 134 17.68 9.93 2.96
CA GLU A 134 18.48 9.10 2.07
C GLU A 134 17.85 9.11 0.67
N PHE A 135 16.53 8.99 0.64
CA PHE A 135 15.71 9.12 -0.58
C PHE A 135 14.25 9.40 -0.20
N ASP A 136 13.54 10.05 -1.11
CA ASP A 136 12.08 10.19 -1.15
C ASP A 136 11.64 10.17 -2.61
N SER A 137 11.03 9.06 -3.05
CA SER A 137 10.69 8.84 -4.45
C SER A 137 9.57 9.72 -4.98
N ALA A 138 8.79 10.35 -4.11
CA ALA A 138 7.59 11.10 -4.48
C ALA A 138 7.49 12.49 -3.82
N GLY A 139 8.52 12.92 -3.08
CA GLY A 139 8.50 14.20 -2.36
C GLY A 139 7.42 14.24 -1.27
N CYS A 140 7.20 13.12 -0.58
CA CYS A 140 6.13 12.98 0.41
C CYS A 140 6.61 13.17 1.86
N PHE A 141 7.90 13.23 2.10
CA PHE A 141 8.48 13.50 3.42
C PHE A 141 8.86 14.97 3.55
N ASP A 142 8.36 15.65 4.58
CA ASP A 142 8.74 17.02 4.95
C ASP A 142 9.82 16.98 6.02
N ASN A 143 11.08 17.12 5.62
CA ASN A 143 12.25 17.11 6.50
C ASN A 143 12.59 18.47 7.12
N ALA A 144 11.90 19.54 6.72
CA ALA A 144 12.24 20.92 7.09
C ALA A 144 11.30 21.52 8.15
N THR A 145 9.99 21.35 8.01
CA THR A 145 8.98 22.04 8.80
C THR A 145 8.21 21.12 9.72
N ASN A 146 7.57 20.10 9.16
CA ASN A 146 6.68 19.22 9.90
C ASN A 146 7.35 17.91 10.34
N HIS A 147 8.45 17.52 9.70
CA HIS A 147 9.18 16.27 9.95
C HIS A 147 8.24 15.06 9.95
N ARG A 148 7.50 14.89 8.83
CA ARG A 148 6.45 13.88 8.68
C ARG A 148 6.34 13.38 7.25
N PHE A 149 5.82 12.18 7.08
CA PHE A 149 5.47 11.61 5.78
C PHE A 149 3.97 11.80 5.53
N THR A 150 3.61 12.43 4.39
CA THR A 150 2.23 12.61 3.93
C THR A 150 2.14 12.05 2.51
N PRO A 151 1.65 10.82 2.31
CA PRO A 151 1.65 10.20 0.99
C PRO A 151 0.64 10.86 0.03
N ASN A 152 0.93 10.77 -1.24
CA ASN A 152 0.06 11.19 -2.35
C ASN A 152 -0.70 10.02 -3.01
N VAL A 153 -0.57 8.80 -2.49
CA VAL A 153 -1.27 7.59 -2.95
C VAL A 153 -1.96 6.93 -1.76
N ALA A 154 -3.26 6.64 -1.89
CA ALA A 154 -4.00 5.92 -0.85
C ALA A 154 -3.59 4.45 -0.82
N GLY A 155 -3.50 3.86 0.37
CA GLY A 155 -3.23 2.44 0.53
C GLY A 155 -2.48 2.09 1.81
N TYR A 156 -2.05 0.85 1.90
CA TYR A 156 -1.27 0.34 3.02
C TYR A 156 0.20 0.64 2.82
N TYR A 157 0.84 1.09 3.90
CA TYR A 157 2.27 1.39 3.97
C TYR A 157 2.92 0.59 5.09
N ARG A 158 4.07 -0.01 4.81
CA ARG A 158 4.95 -0.57 5.84
C ARG A 158 5.90 0.52 6.30
N PHE A 159 6.00 0.69 7.61
CA PHE A 159 6.97 1.57 8.26
C PHE A 159 7.91 0.77 9.12
N GLU A 160 9.17 1.20 9.15
CA GLU A 160 10.22 0.71 10.04
C GLU A 160 10.92 1.93 10.63
N TRP A 161 11.18 1.89 11.91
CA TRP A 161 11.80 3.03 12.58
C TRP A 161 12.73 2.60 13.70
N SER A 162 13.65 3.52 14.02
CA SER A 162 14.58 3.41 15.12
C SER A 162 14.80 4.78 15.75
N VAL A 163 14.95 4.82 17.06
CA VAL A 163 15.35 6.02 17.81
C VAL A 163 16.37 5.65 18.83
N GLN A 164 17.57 6.23 18.72
CA GLN A 164 18.58 6.15 19.76
C GLN A 164 18.37 7.24 20.80
N CYS A 165 17.99 6.83 22.00
CA CYS A 165 17.82 7.69 23.17
C CYS A 165 19.11 7.71 24.00
N ASN A 166 19.63 8.89 24.29
CA ASN A 166 20.83 9.09 25.10
C ASN A 166 20.53 10.01 26.28
N GLY A 167 21.12 9.69 27.45
CA GLY A 167 20.99 10.50 28.66
C GLY A 167 21.74 9.89 29.82
N SER A 168 22.08 10.68 30.83
CA SER A 168 22.74 10.18 32.05
C SER A 168 21.75 9.38 32.89
N SER A 169 22.16 8.21 33.36
CA SER A 169 21.31 7.29 34.13
C SER A 169 19.94 7.11 33.44
N LEU A 170 19.99 6.63 32.20
CA LEU A 170 18.81 6.40 31.38
C LEU A 170 17.87 5.39 32.05
N GLY A 171 16.66 5.80 32.40
CA GLY A 171 15.65 4.94 32.98
C GLY A 171 14.85 4.20 31.92
N VAL A 172 14.32 4.94 30.95
CA VAL A 172 13.53 4.41 29.84
C VAL A 172 13.90 5.13 28.54
N GLY A 173 14.04 4.36 27.49
CA GLY A 173 14.08 4.86 26.12
C GLY A 173 13.12 4.05 25.27
N THR A 174 12.18 4.70 24.60
CA THR A 174 11.27 4.04 23.65
C THR A 174 10.87 5.00 22.53
N CYS A 175 10.22 4.49 21.51
CA CYS A 175 9.74 5.27 20.39
C CYS A 175 8.32 4.84 19.99
N ALA A 176 7.64 5.67 19.20
CA ALA A 176 6.31 5.35 18.70
C ALA A 176 6.07 5.99 17.34
N LEU A 177 5.33 5.29 16.50
CA LEU A 177 4.78 5.84 15.27
C LEU A 177 3.41 6.46 15.58
N TYR A 178 3.22 7.69 15.14
CA TYR A 178 1.97 8.44 15.25
C TYR A 178 1.35 8.59 13.87
N LYS A 179 0.02 8.53 13.80
CA LYS A 179 -0.77 8.90 12.64
C LYS A 179 -1.72 10.02 13.05
N ASN A 180 -1.70 11.13 12.32
CA ASN A 180 -2.59 12.29 12.56
C ASN A 180 -2.59 12.75 14.03
N GLY A 181 -1.42 12.76 14.66
CA GLY A 181 -1.24 13.15 16.05
C GLY A 181 -1.61 12.11 17.11
N ALA A 182 -2.07 10.92 16.72
CA ALA A 182 -2.39 9.83 17.64
C ALA A 182 -1.40 8.66 17.49
N VAL A 183 -1.03 8.02 18.61
CA VAL A 183 -0.15 6.86 18.60
C VAL A 183 -0.81 5.67 17.86
N VAL A 184 -0.07 5.08 16.94
CA VAL A 184 -0.50 3.86 16.20
C VAL A 184 0.17 2.62 16.77
N LYS A 185 1.49 2.67 16.93
CA LYS A 185 2.31 1.58 17.48
C LYS A 185 3.48 2.14 18.27
N THR A 186 3.78 1.48 19.38
CA THR A 186 5.00 1.72 20.14
C THR A 186 6.09 0.77 19.70
N GLY A 187 7.32 1.24 19.72
CA GLY A 187 8.50 0.42 19.54
C GLY A 187 8.86 -0.34 20.81
N GLN A 188 10.02 -0.97 20.76
CA GLN A 188 10.54 -1.71 21.89
C GLN A 188 10.68 -0.80 23.12
N TYR A 189 10.15 -1.25 24.26
CA TYR A 189 10.38 -0.64 25.56
C TYR A 189 11.60 -1.30 26.21
N ALA A 190 12.58 -0.51 26.56
CA ALA A 190 13.75 -0.98 27.29
C ALA A 190 14.06 -0.04 28.45
N ALA A 191 14.37 -0.62 29.58
CA ALA A 191 14.94 0.08 30.74
C ALA A 191 16.43 -0.30 30.86
N PRO A 192 17.30 0.39 30.10
CA PRO A 192 18.71 0.05 30.07
C PRO A 192 19.39 0.44 31.37
N ALA A 193 20.37 -0.35 31.78
CA ALA A 193 21.28 0.00 32.85
C ALA A 193 22.39 0.98 32.40
N TYR A 194 22.28 1.53 31.19
CA TYR A 194 23.31 2.31 30.50
C TYR A 194 22.80 3.68 30.04
N SER A 195 23.70 4.50 29.52
CA SER A 195 23.38 5.86 29.04
C SER A 195 22.78 5.92 27.63
N ILE A 196 22.63 4.78 26.97
CA ILE A 196 22.18 4.67 25.57
C ILE A 196 21.16 3.53 25.44
N ASN A 197 20.08 3.80 24.76
CA ASN A 197 19.12 2.79 24.30
C ASN A 197 18.69 3.05 22.87
N ILE A 198 18.60 2.00 22.07
CA ILE A 198 18.02 2.03 20.73
C ILE A 198 16.70 1.29 20.78
N SER A 199 15.62 2.02 20.52
CA SER A 199 14.26 1.48 20.40
C SER A 199 13.86 1.41 18.94
N THR A 200 13.34 0.27 18.52
CA THR A 200 12.93 0.00 17.14
C THR A 200 11.47 -0.42 17.08
N GLY A 201 10.86 -0.30 15.91
CA GLY A 201 9.52 -0.81 15.66
C GLY A 201 9.21 -0.92 14.18
N ALA A 202 8.12 -1.62 13.89
CA ALA A 202 7.56 -1.74 12.56
C ALA A 202 6.03 -1.80 12.62
N ALA A 203 5.35 -1.29 11.57
CA ALA A 203 3.90 -1.34 11.48
C ALA A 203 3.45 -1.29 10.02
N ILE A 204 2.26 -1.85 9.75
CA ILE A 204 1.52 -1.58 8.53
C ILE A 204 0.36 -0.66 8.88
N VAL A 205 0.24 0.45 8.14
CA VAL A 205 -0.76 1.50 8.39
C VAL A 205 -1.41 1.90 7.07
N TYR A 206 -2.74 2.00 7.06
CA TYR A 206 -3.47 2.59 5.94
C TYR A 206 -3.40 4.11 6.00
N LEU A 207 -3.09 4.74 4.86
CA LEU A 207 -3.11 6.20 4.68
C LEU A 207 -3.95 6.56 3.44
N ASN A 208 -4.71 7.66 3.55
CA ASN A 208 -5.70 8.06 2.52
C ASN A 208 -5.10 8.74 1.27
N GLY A 209 -3.78 8.92 1.22
CA GLY A 209 -3.10 9.50 0.06
C GLY A 209 -3.31 11.01 -0.14
N SER A 210 -3.76 11.74 0.88
CA SER A 210 -4.00 13.18 0.78
C SER A 210 -3.77 13.96 2.07
N THR A 211 -4.42 13.58 3.16
CA THR A 211 -4.40 14.30 4.44
C THR A 211 -3.81 13.50 5.59
N ASP A 212 -3.83 12.17 5.50
CA ASP A 212 -3.21 11.32 6.50
C ASP A 212 -1.69 11.47 6.45
N TYR A 213 -1.09 11.56 7.64
CA TYR A 213 0.36 11.63 7.79
C TYR A 213 0.84 10.76 8.95
N VAL A 214 2.12 10.38 8.90
CA VAL A 214 2.81 9.70 10.00
C VAL A 214 4.02 10.47 10.47
N GLU A 215 4.30 10.36 11.77
CA GLU A 215 5.38 11.03 12.47
C GLU A 215 6.06 10.07 13.43
N LEU A 216 7.36 10.25 13.64
CA LEU A 216 8.11 9.50 14.63
C LEU A 216 8.24 10.29 15.92
N PHE A 217 7.93 9.64 17.04
CA PHE A 217 8.11 10.20 18.39
C PHE A 217 9.04 9.32 19.22
N GLY A 218 9.85 9.95 20.04
CA GLY A 218 10.67 9.29 21.05
C GLY A 218 10.22 9.67 22.45
N TYR A 219 10.45 8.79 23.39
CA TYR A 219 10.23 9.00 24.82
C TYR A 219 11.49 8.62 25.58
N ILE A 220 11.89 9.46 26.53
CA ILE A 220 13.10 9.26 27.32
C ILE A 220 12.86 9.68 28.76
N THR A 221 13.34 8.86 29.70
CA THR A 221 13.55 9.28 31.10
C THR A 221 15.01 9.11 31.47
N ALA A 222 15.64 10.16 31.94
CA ALA A 222 17.04 10.13 32.39
C ALA A 222 17.26 11.22 33.46
N SER A 223 18.36 11.18 34.17
CA SER A 223 18.69 12.21 35.17
C SER A 223 19.06 13.54 34.50
N SER A 224 19.72 13.51 33.35
CA SER A 224 20.09 14.70 32.56
C SER A 224 20.51 14.33 31.14
N GLY A 225 20.74 15.34 30.29
CA GLY A 225 21.31 15.16 28.96
C GLY A 225 20.40 14.45 27.96
N HIS A 226 19.06 14.63 28.12
CA HIS A 226 18.05 14.02 27.25
C HIS A 226 18.24 14.45 25.81
N LYS A 227 18.49 13.48 24.92
CA LYS A 227 18.61 13.72 23.49
C LYS A 227 18.26 12.49 22.66
N PHE A 228 17.82 12.72 21.42
CA PHE A 228 17.81 11.71 20.39
C PHE A 228 19.08 11.87 19.55
N ALA A 229 19.82 10.78 19.38
CA ALA A 229 21.11 10.84 18.68
C ALA A 229 20.92 11.15 17.19
N GLY A 230 21.79 12.01 16.68
CA GLY A 230 21.95 12.25 15.26
C GLY A 230 22.75 11.12 14.62
N SER A 231 22.08 10.21 13.95
CA SER A 231 22.71 9.09 13.26
C SER A 231 21.76 8.49 12.25
N GLN A 232 22.21 8.40 11.01
CA GLN A 232 21.50 7.74 9.92
C GLN A 232 21.18 6.27 10.22
N SER A 233 22.07 5.58 10.93
CA SER A 233 21.93 4.16 11.22
C SER A 233 21.11 3.82 12.46
N SER A 234 20.79 4.80 13.33
CA SER A 234 20.14 4.51 14.62
C SER A 234 18.95 5.41 14.94
N THR A 235 18.76 6.54 14.22
CA THR A 235 17.58 7.40 14.39
C THR A 235 16.99 7.74 13.02
N PHE A 236 16.03 6.92 12.59
CA PHE A 236 15.45 6.99 11.26
C PHE A 236 13.98 6.53 11.23
N LEU A 237 13.30 6.87 10.16
CA LEU A 237 12.00 6.35 9.75
C LEU A 237 12.04 6.05 8.25
N SER A 238 11.71 4.83 7.89
CA SER A 238 11.55 4.42 6.49
C SER A 238 10.14 3.94 6.25
N GLY A 239 9.65 4.14 5.04
CA GLY A 239 8.32 3.68 4.65
C GLY A 239 8.25 3.24 3.20
N SER A 240 7.42 2.23 2.95
CA SER A 240 7.18 1.69 1.62
C SER A 240 5.71 1.38 1.40
N TYR A 241 5.20 1.73 0.22
CA TYR A 241 3.86 1.39 -0.23
C TYR A 241 3.75 -0.12 -0.48
N LEU A 242 2.67 -0.73 0.00
CA LEU A 242 2.40 -2.17 -0.17
C LEU A 242 1.26 -2.44 -1.17
N GLY A 243 0.38 -1.46 -1.40
CA GLY A 243 -0.81 -1.65 -2.23
C GLY A 243 -2.09 -1.11 -1.58
N GLN A 244 -3.21 -1.25 -2.31
CA GLN A 244 -4.57 -0.91 -1.85
C GLN A 244 -5.30 -2.15 -1.34
#